data_6abd5904159ee03a7bb605467d53bd85
#
_entry.id   6abd5904159ee03a7bb605467d53bd85
#
_cell.length_a   1.000
_cell.length_b   1.000
_cell.length_c   1.000
_cell.angle_alpha   90.00
_cell.angle_beta   90.00
_cell.angle_gamma   90.00
#
_symmetry.space_group_name_H-M   'P 1'
#
loop_
_entity.id
_entity.type
_entity.pdbx_description
1 polymer ?
#
loop_
_entity_poly.entity_id
_entity_poly.type
_entity_poly.pdbx_seq_one_letter_code
_entity_poly.pdbx_strand_id
1 'polypeptide(L)'
;MTIWIDAQLSPALALWIVQTFGIPAVALRDIGLRDGTDRQIFLAAKEQSTIVMTKDADFVRLLEDLGPPPQIIWITCGNTSNAHLKQLLGTALPRVLALLSDGESLVEVSDLRPKGEKR
;
A
#
# COMPACT_ATOMS: atom_id res chain seq x y z
N MET A 1 -12.43 -5.72 1.44
CA MET A 1 -11.04 -5.28 1.13
C MET A 1 -10.99 -3.76 1.13
N THR A 2 -10.25 -3.18 2.02
CA THR A 2 -10.09 -1.73 2.11
C THR A 2 -8.60 -1.41 2.20
N ILE A 3 -8.16 -0.40 1.45
CA ILE A 3 -6.76 0.02 1.45
C ILE A 3 -6.61 1.32 2.22
N TRP A 4 -5.71 1.32 3.20
CA TRP A 4 -5.33 2.50 3.96
C TRP A 4 -4.06 3.08 3.35
N ILE A 5 -4.08 4.36 2.97
CA ILE A 5 -2.96 5.04 2.33
C ILE A 5 -2.17 5.78 3.41
N ASP A 6 -0.92 5.36 3.60
CA ASP A 6 -0.03 5.94 4.61
C ASP A 6 0.25 7.43 4.30
N ALA A 7 0.52 8.18 5.36
CA ALA A 7 0.69 9.64 5.28
C ALA A 7 1.85 10.08 4.39
N GLN A 8 2.81 9.20 4.13
CA GLN A 8 3.92 9.51 3.22
C GLN A 8 3.50 9.56 1.75
N LEU A 9 2.32 9.04 1.45
CA LEU A 9 1.77 9.04 0.11
C LEU A 9 0.69 10.12 0.00
N SER A 10 0.47 10.61 -1.21
CA SER A 10 -0.55 11.63 -1.41
C SER A 10 -1.93 11.11 -1.04
N PRO A 11 -2.70 11.85 -0.24
CA PRO A 11 -4.08 11.47 0.06
C PRO A 11 -4.96 11.34 -1.18
N ALA A 12 -4.60 12.02 -2.27
CA ALA A 12 -5.35 11.95 -3.50
C ALA A 12 -5.33 10.54 -4.12
N LEU A 13 -4.36 9.72 -3.74
CA LEU A 13 -4.30 8.33 -4.21
C LEU A 13 -5.53 7.54 -3.78
N ALA A 14 -6.05 7.80 -2.59
CA ALA A 14 -7.21 7.07 -2.09
C ALA A 14 -8.41 7.25 -3.02
N LEU A 15 -8.74 8.50 -3.35
CA LEU A 15 -9.85 8.78 -4.24
C LEU A 15 -9.60 8.20 -5.63
N TRP A 16 -8.38 8.34 -6.12
CA TRP A 16 -8.03 7.81 -7.43
C TRP A 16 -8.20 6.28 -7.50
N ILE A 17 -7.81 5.57 -6.44
CA ILE A 17 -7.98 4.11 -6.39
C ILE A 17 -9.46 3.74 -6.41
N VAL A 18 -10.28 4.44 -5.62
CA VAL A 18 -11.72 4.19 -5.61
C VAL A 18 -12.32 4.41 -6.99
N GLN A 19 -11.95 5.51 -7.65
CA GLN A 19 -12.52 5.86 -8.95
C GLN A 19 -12.03 4.94 -10.06
N THR A 20 -10.78 4.49 -9.98
CA THR A 20 -10.17 3.71 -11.04
C THR A 20 -10.49 2.22 -10.94
N PHE A 21 -10.50 1.70 -9.72
CA PHE A 21 -10.59 0.25 -9.49
C PHE A 21 -11.86 -0.18 -8.76
N GLY A 22 -12.62 0.77 -8.21
CA GLY A 22 -13.81 0.42 -7.44
C GLY A 22 -13.49 -0.25 -6.10
N ILE A 23 -12.26 -0.07 -5.60
CA ILE A 23 -11.81 -0.65 -4.33
C ILE A 23 -11.88 0.43 -3.25
N PRO A 24 -12.50 0.16 -2.09
CA PRO A 24 -12.49 1.13 -1.01
C PRO A 24 -11.06 1.46 -0.58
N ALA A 25 -10.76 2.75 -0.50
CA ALA A 25 -9.46 3.24 -0.06
C ALA A 25 -9.65 4.56 0.67
N VAL A 26 -8.89 4.75 1.76
CA VAL A 26 -8.93 6.00 2.52
C VAL A 26 -7.52 6.39 2.92
N ALA A 27 -7.27 7.70 2.99
CA ALA A 27 -6.01 8.21 3.51
C ALA A 27 -6.08 8.22 5.04
N LEU A 28 -4.95 7.92 5.68
CA LEU A 28 -4.91 7.85 7.15
C LEU A 28 -5.31 9.17 7.81
N ARG A 29 -5.00 10.30 7.18
CA ARG A 29 -5.39 11.59 7.73
C ARG A 29 -6.92 11.74 7.84
N ASP A 30 -7.65 11.06 6.97
CA ASP A 30 -9.11 11.19 6.92
C ASP A 30 -9.81 10.30 7.93
N ILE A 31 -9.07 9.44 8.61
CA ILE A 31 -9.59 8.57 9.67
C ILE A 31 -8.89 8.80 11.00
N GLY A 32 -8.22 9.95 11.13
CA GLY A 32 -7.65 10.36 12.41
C GLY A 32 -6.35 9.67 12.78
N LEU A 33 -5.67 9.03 11.82
CA LEU A 33 -4.45 8.28 12.10
C LEU A 33 -3.19 8.92 11.50
N ARG A 34 -3.30 10.14 10.98
CA ARG A 34 -2.17 10.80 10.33
C ARG A 34 -0.94 10.88 11.22
N ASP A 35 -1.13 11.20 12.50
CA ASP A 35 -0.04 11.40 13.45
C ASP A 35 0.21 10.18 14.33
N GLY A 36 -0.41 9.05 14.00
CA GLY A 36 -0.17 7.81 14.72
C GLY A 36 1.22 7.27 14.42
N THR A 37 1.79 6.55 15.39
CA THR A 37 3.03 5.81 15.13
C THR A 37 2.74 4.66 14.17
N ASP A 38 3.79 4.15 13.53
CA ASP A 38 3.65 2.99 12.64
C ASP A 38 2.99 1.82 13.37
N ARG A 39 3.39 1.59 14.62
CA ARG A 39 2.82 0.52 15.41
C ARG A 39 1.33 0.74 15.70
N GLN A 40 0.94 1.97 16.04
CA GLN A 40 -0.47 2.28 16.29
C GLN A 40 -1.31 2.06 15.04
N ILE A 41 -0.80 2.51 13.88
CA ILE A 41 -1.47 2.34 12.60
C ILE A 41 -1.58 0.86 12.27
N PHE A 42 -0.49 0.11 12.43
CA PHE A 42 -0.47 -1.31 12.13
C PHE A 42 -1.49 -2.07 12.99
N LEU A 43 -1.53 -1.78 14.29
CA LEU A 43 -2.47 -2.45 15.18
C LEU A 43 -3.92 -2.10 14.87
N ALA A 44 -4.19 -0.86 14.50
CA ALA A 44 -5.53 -0.46 14.09
C ALA A 44 -5.93 -1.18 12.80
N ALA A 45 -5.01 -1.28 11.85
CA ALA A 45 -5.25 -1.99 10.61
C ALA A 45 -5.46 -3.49 10.84
N LYS A 46 -4.72 -4.06 11.79
CA LYS A 46 -4.88 -5.46 12.17
C LYS A 46 -6.27 -5.72 12.73
N GLU A 47 -6.74 -4.85 13.59
CA GLU A 47 -8.06 -4.98 14.19
C GLU A 47 -9.16 -4.94 13.14
N GLN A 48 -9.00 -4.08 12.14
CA GLN A 48 -10.01 -3.92 11.10
C GLN A 48 -9.77 -4.78 9.85
N SER A 49 -8.69 -5.56 9.85
CA SER A 49 -8.35 -6.45 8.73
C SER A 49 -8.24 -5.69 7.41
N THR A 50 -7.57 -4.54 7.43
CA THR A 50 -7.37 -3.74 6.22
C THR A 50 -6.06 -4.07 5.54
N ILE A 51 -5.81 -3.41 4.41
CA ILE A 51 -4.54 -3.45 3.69
C ILE A 51 -3.88 -2.09 3.90
N VAL A 52 -2.58 -2.05 4.19
CA VAL A 52 -1.84 -0.80 4.32
C VAL A 52 -0.92 -0.63 3.13
N MET A 53 -1.05 0.49 2.43
CA MET A 53 -0.14 0.88 1.35
C MET A 53 0.83 1.91 1.90
N THR A 54 2.12 1.62 1.86
CA THR A 54 3.15 2.43 2.52
C THR A 54 4.47 2.37 1.78
N LYS A 55 5.30 3.40 1.99
CA LYS A 55 6.69 3.39 1.55
C LYS A 55 7.64 3.03 2.70
N ASP A 56 7.14 2.90 3.91
CA ASP A 56 7.97 2.76 5.10
C ASP A 56 8.24 1.28 5.41
N ALA A 57 9.52 0.90 5.43
CA ALA A 57 9.92 -0.47 5.74
C ALA A 57 9.59 -0.89 7.17
N ASP A 58 9.29 0.05 8.06
CA ASP A 58 8.90 -0.29 9.43
C ASP A 58 7.61 -1.11 9.46
N PHE A 59 6.71 -0.88 8.50
CA PHE A 59 5.49 -1.70 8.40
C PHE A 59 5.82 -3.14 8.01
N VAL A 60 6.85 -3.34 7.20
CA VAL A 60 7.29 -4.70 6.84
C VAL A 60 7.83 -5.42 8.08
N ARG A 61 8.60 -4.70 8.91
CA ARG A 61 9.10 -5.29 10.15
C ARG A 61 7.98 -5.65 11.12
N LEU A 62 6.99 -4.77 11.23
CA LEU A 62 5.83 -5.05 12.07
C LEU A 62 5.06 -6.27 11.56
N LEU A 63 4.94 -6.39 10.25
CA LEU A 63 4.29 -7.57 9.66
C LEU A 63 5.06 -8.85 10.01
N GLU A 64 6.38 -8.81 9.94
CA GLU A 64 7.22 -9.97 10.31
C GLU A 64 7.05 -10.34 11.77
N ASP A 65 6.95 -9.33 12.65
CA ASP A 65 6.86 -9.55 14.08
C ASP A 65 5.47 -9.97 14.54
N LEU A 66 4.44 -9.38 13.97
CA LEU A 66 3.07 -9.53 14.47
C LEU A 66 2.15 -10.33 13.56
N GLY A 67 2.55 -10.52 12.32
CA GLY A 67 1.78 -11.27 11.35
C GLY A 67 0.57 -10.55 10.77
N PRO A 68 0.02 -11.05 9.66
CA PRO A 68 -1.18 -10.48 9.07
C PRO A 68 -2.41 -10.83 9.91
N PRO A 69 -3.56 -10.14 9.77
CA PRO A 69 -3.63 -8.89 9.06
C PRO A 69 -2.89 -7.78 9.78
N PRO A 70 -2.61 -6.65 9.17
CA PRO A 70 -2.97 -6.26 7.83
C PRO A 70 -2.06 -6.90 6.79
N GLN A 71 -2.52 -6.93 5.54
CA GLN A 71 -1.65 -7.19 4.41
C GLN A 71 -1.00 -5.85 4.02
N ILE A 72 0.21 -5.91 3.45
CA ILE A 72 0.98 -4.71 3.15
C ILE A 72 1.26 -4.62 1.66
N ILE A 73 0.98 -3.46 1.08
CA ILE A 73 1.48 -3.08 -0.24
C ILE A 73 2.63 -2.11 -0.01
N TRP A 74 3.83 -2.55 -0.31
CA TRP A 74 5.05 -1.79 -0.01
C TRP A 74 5.57 -1.14 -1.28
N ILE A 75 5.53 0.20 -1.31
CA ILE A 75 5.96 0.98 -2.46
C ILE A 75 7.45 1.29 -2.29
N THR A 76 8.28 0.73 -3.17
CA THR A 76 9.73 0.90 -3.08
C THR A 76 10.32 1.71 -4.23
N CYS A 77 9.50 2.23 -5.13
CA CYS A 77 10.01 3.19 -6.10
C CYS A 77 10.45 4.45 -5.35
N GLY A 78 11.55 5.02 -5.74
CA GLY A 78 12.13 6.17 -5.06
C GLY A 78 11.25 7.41 -5.13
N ASN A 79 11.87 8.57 -5.07
CA ASN A 79 11.13 9.83 -5.23
C ASN A 79 10.47 9.86 -6.58
N THR A 80 9.16 9.98 -6.58
CA THR A 80 8.43 9.97 -7.83
C THR A 80 7.20 10.87 -7.70
N SER A 81 6.74 11.39 -8.83
CA SER A 81 5.54 12.21 -8.85
C SER A 81 4.29 11.36 -8.64
N ASN A 82 3.22 12.01 -8.22
CA ASN A 82 1.94 11.33 -8.10
C ASN A 82 1.47 10.78 -9.45
N ALA A 83 1.73 11.51 -10.53
CA ALA A 83 1.37 11.06 -11.87
C ALA A 83 2.08 9.76 -12.23
N HIS A 84 3.38 9.69 -11.94
CA HIS A 84 4.16 8.48 -12.22
C HIS A 84 3.70 7.31 -11.35
N LEU A 85 3.45 7.58 -10.07
CA LEU A 85 2.97 6.53 -9.15
C LEU A 85 1.60 6.01 -9.58
N LYS A 86 0.70 6.89 -10.02
CA LYS A 86 -0.59 6.44 -10.55
C LYS A 86 -0.41 5.57 -11.80
N GLN A 87 0.56 5.92 -12.63
CA GLN A 87 0.85 5.13 -13.82
C GLN A 87 1.33 3.73 -13.46
N LEU A 88 2.24 3.63 -12.49
CA LEU A 88 2.71 2.34 -11.99
C LEU A 88 1.58 1.53 -11.40
N LEU A 89 0.79 2.13 -10.53
CA LEU A 89 -0.31 1.44 -9.86
C LEU A 89 -1.42 1.08 -10.84
N GLY A 90 -1.63 1.90 -11.86
CA GLY A 90 -2.62 1.59 -12.89
C GLY A 90 -2.34 0.27 -13.57
N THR A 91 -1.07 -0.04 -13.76
CA THR A 91 -0.64 -1.31 -14.36
C THR A 91 -0.53 -2.42 -13.32
N ALA A 92 0.02 -2.12 -12.16
CA ALA A 92 0.39 -3.14 -11.18
C ALA A 92 -0.73 -3.53 -10.22
N LEU A 93 -1.62 -2.61 -9.89
CA LEU A 93 -2.56 -2.84 -8.79
C LEU A 93 -3.50 -4.04 -9.03
N PRO A 94 -4.02 -4.28 -10.23
CA PRO A 94 -4.84 -5.47 -10.44
C PRO A 94 -4.12 -6.77 -10.05
N ARG A 95 -2.83 -6.88 -10.42
CA ARG A 95 -2.06 -8.06 -10.05
C ARG A 95 -1.76 -8.10 -8.55
N VAL A 96 -1.47 -6.94 -7.95
CA VAL A 96 -1.23 -6.85 -6.52
C VAL A 96 -2.47 -7.33 -5.76
N LEU A 97 -3.65 -6.87 -6.16
CA LEU A 97 -4.90 -7.28 -5.51
C LEU A 97 -5.15 -8.78 -5.66
N ALA A 98 -4.82 -9.34 -6.83
CA ALA A 98 -4.95 -10.78 -7.04
C ALA A 98 -4.02 -11.56 -6.10
N LEU A 99 -2.77 -11.11 -5.95
CA LEU A 99 -1.82 -11.76 -5.04
C LEU A 99 -2.29 -11.67 -3.59
N LEU A 100 -2.82 -10.53 -3.17
CA LEU A 100 -3.36 -10.39 -1.82
C LEU A 100 -4.57 -11.29 -1.61
N SER A 101 -5.42 -11.41 -2.61
CA SER A 101 -6.58 -12.32 -2.54
C SER A 101 -6.15 -13.78 -2.43
N ASP A 102 -4.99 -14.12 -3.00
CA ASP A 102 -4.45 -15.47 -2.90
C ASP A 102 -3.74 -15.73 -1.57
N GLY A 103 -3.70 -14.74 -0.68
CA GLY A 103 -3.16 -14.94 0.66
C GLY A 103 -1.78 -14.36 0.89
N GLU A 104 -1.18 -13.69 -0.10
CA GLU A 104 0.08 -13.01 0.12
C GLU A 104 -0.07 -11.91 1.15
N SER A 105 0.81 -11.85 2.13
CA SER A 105 0.73 -10.84 3.18
C SER A 105 1.54 -9.59 2.86
N LEU A 106 2.47 -9.69 1.93
CA LEU A 106 3.34 -8.58 1.53
C LEU A 106 3.53 -8.63 0.03
N VAL A 107 3.22 -7.52 -0.65
CA VAL A 107 3.49 -7.38 -2.07
C VAL A 107 4.25 -6.07 -2.28
N GLU A 108 5.41 -6.16 -2.91
CA GLU A 108 6.23 -4.99 -3.20
C GLU A 108 5.89 -4.44 -4.58
N VAL A 109 5.77 -3.11 -4.68
CA VAL A 109 5.59 -2.42 -5.95
C VAL A 109 6.81 -1.53 -6.18
N SER A 110 7.54 -1.80 -7.26
CA SER A 110 8.76 -1.08 -7.62
C SER A 110 8.68 -0.64 -9.06
N ASP A 111 9.38 0.43 -9.40
CA ASP A 111 9.50 0.87 -10.78
C ASP A 111 10.76 0.32 -11.45
N LEU A 112 11.47 -0.55 -10.76
CA LEU A 112 12.65 -1.17 -11.35
C LEU A 112 12.25 -2.10 -12.47
N ARG A 113 12.92 -1.96 -13.59
CA ARG A 113 12.73 -2.92 -14.65
C ARG A 113 13.54 -4.16 -14.35
N PRO A 114 13.01 -5.33 -14.63
CA PRO A 114 13.82 -6.53 -14.52
C PRO A 114 15.06 -6.39 -15.37
N LYS A 115 16.18 -6.71 -14.78
CA LYS A 115 17.44 -6.47 -15.43
C LYS A 115 17.59 -7.17 -16.75
N GLY A 116 17.14 -8.33 -16.87
CA GLY A 116 17.35 -9.09 -18.07
C GLY A 116 16.49 -8.70 -19.24
N GLU A 117 15.41 -8.06 -18.99
CA GLU A 117 14.40 -7.93 -20.01
C GLU A 117 14.72 -6.97 -21.10
N LYS A 118 15.55 -6.02 -20.84
CA LYS A 118 15.86 -5.05 -21.87
C LYS A 118 17.05 -5.42 -22.66
N ARG A 119 17.50 -6.53 -22.44
CA ARG A 119 18.70 -6.99 -23.08
C ARG A 119 18.52 -8.10 -23.88
#